data_e84c7883ce22d0a126e5de7f57c98302
#
_entry.id   e84c7883ce22d0a126e5de7f57c98302
#
_cell.length_a   1.000
_cell.length_b   1.000
_cell.length_c   1.000
_cell.angle_alpha   90.00
_cell.angle_beta   90.00
_cell.angle_gamma   90.00
#
_symmetry.space_group_name_H-M   'P 1'
#
loop_
_entity.id
_entity.type
_entity.pdbx_description
1 polymer ?
#
loop_
_entity_poly.entity_id
_entity_poly.type
_entity_poly.pdbx_seq_one_letter_code
_entity_poly.pdbx_strand_id
1 'polypeptide(L)'
;MEKFIIRGGKPLEGEVSISGAKNAAVALVAATILCDEPCILENVPEISDITKCVKILKEMGADIKIINRNTIHFDTRNIREPVVPYELAITMRASSYFLGTLLGRFHEAFVPMPGGCDLGDRPIDQHLKAFRSLGAKDEIINGANHVTADRLIGSQIYFDFITVGATINAIFAAVKAEGLTIIENCAKEPHIVDLANFLNSMGADIRGAGTDVIKIRGVNHLHGVTYATIPDQIEAGTYMVAAAATRGNVLIKNVIPKHLESITAKLRKVGVTVEEYDESVRVSVEGPMVKTSLKTQPHPGFPTDMQPQFSTLLTLAEGTSIVTDDIFDNRFRYVGELRKMGADISVDGKVAVIQGVGNLKGAPVLATDLRAGAAMVIAGLAAEGTTEIDNIFYIERGYENIDEKLRGLGADIKRVYTEDKAAAKLSS
;
A
#
# COMPACT_ATOMS: atom_id res chain seq x y z
N MET A 1 -0.98 16.54 -18.96
CA MET A 1 -0.93 15.92 -17.63
C MET A 1 -2.26 16.07 -16.93
N GLU A 2 -2.61 15.14 -16.03
CA GLU A 2 -3.87 15.20 -15.27
C GLU A 2 -3.63 15.80 -13.90
N LYS A 3 -4.62 16.56 -13.40
CA LYS A 3 -4.62 17.12 -12.05
C LYS A 3 -6.01 17.08 -11.43
N PHE A 4 -6.08 17.13 -10.10
CA PHE A 4 -7.31 17.39 -9.38
C PHE A 4 -7.46 18.86 -9.06
N ILE A 5 -8.69 19.38 -9.22
CA ILE A 5 -9.12 20.69 -8.72
C ILE A 5 -10.17 20.43 -7.66
N ILE A 6 -9.92 20.89 -6.44
CA ILE A 6 -10.79 20.69 -5.28
C ILE A 6 -11.20 22.06 -4.75
N ARG A 7 -12.51 22.30 -4.63
CA ARG A 7 -13.06 23.40 -3.86
C ARG A 7 -13.46 22.89 -2.48
N GLY A 8 -12.67 23.27 -1.48
CA GLY A 8 -12.83 22.78 -0.11
C GLY A 8 -13.92 23.48 0.69
N GLY A 9 -13.99 23.12 1.97
CA GLY A 9 -14.90 23.73 2.94
C GLY A 9 -16.29 23.11 3.02
N LYS A 10 -16.54 21.99 2.33
CA LYS A 10 -17.81 21.24 2.45
C LYS A 10 -17.60 19.99 3.30
N PRO A 11 -18.44 19.73 4.32
CA PRO A 11 -18.47 18.47 5.04
C PRO A 11 -18.75 17.31 4.08
N LEU A 12 -18.04 16.19 4.24
CA LEU A 12 -18.36 14.95 3.54
C LEU A 12 -19.51 14.24 4.25
N GLU A 13 -20.49 13.78 3.49
CA GLU A 13 -21.67 13.10 4.01
C GLU A 13 -22.04 11.91 3.13
N GLY A 14 -22.60 10.85 3.73
CA GLY A 14 -23.10 9.69 3.02
C GLY A 14 -22.32 8.43 3.29
N GLU A 15 -22.20 7.58 2.30
CA GLU A 15 -21.60 6.26 2.40
C GLU A 15 -20.54 6.06 1.32
N VAL A 16 -19.44 5.39 1.67
CA VAL A 16 -18.40 4.97 0.73
C VAL A 16 -18.05 3.51 0.96
N SER A 17 -17.90 2.75 -0.12
CA SER A 17 -17.44 1.36 -0.06
C SER A 17 -15.95 1.28 -0.37
N ILE A 18 -15.21 0.55 0.46
CA ILE A 18 -13.77 0.40 0.35
C ILE A 18 -13.43 -0.70 -0.66
N SER A 19 -12.42 -0.44 -1.47
CA SER A 19 -11.90 -1.37 -2.47
C SER A 19 -10.98 -2.41 -1.83
N GLY A 20 -10.60 -3.42 -2.61
CA GLY A 20 -9.60 -4.40 -2.19
C GLY A 20 -8.26 -3.77 -1.84
N ALA A 21 -7.57 -4.36 -0.87
CA ALA A 21 -6.32 -3.84 -0.36
C ALA A 21 -5.21 -3.88 -1.41
N LYS A 22 -4.65 -2.73 -1.75
CA LYS A 22 -3.49 -2.62 -2.64
C LYS A 22 -2.35 -3.54 -2.23
N ASN A 23 -1.92 -3.44 -0.97
CA ASN A 23 -0.76 -4.17 -0.47
C ASN A 23 -0.99 -5.69 -0.43
N ALA A 24 -2.25 -6.13 -0.24
CA ALA A 24 -2.63 -7.53 -0.37
C ALA A 24 -2.67 -7.94 -1.85
N ALA A 25 -3.40 -7.23 -2.69
CA ALA A 25 -3.62 -7.59 -4.09
C ALA A 25 -2.31 -7.74 -4.87
N VAL A 26 -1.34 -6.85 -4.66
CA VAL A 26 -0.01 -6.94 -5.31
C VAL A 26 0.72 -8.24 -4.92
N ALA A 27 0.66 -8.63 -3.66
CA ALA A 27 1.25 -9.88 -3.18
C ALA A 27 0.50 -11.12 -3.72
N LEU A 28 -0.84 -11.08 -3.73
CA LEU A 28 -1.66 -12.17 -4.26
C LEU A 28 -1.45 -12.38 -5.76
N VAL A 29 -1.35 -11.28 -6.53
CA VAL A 29 -1.05 -11.33 -7.97
C VAL A 29 0.32 -11.97 -8.22
N ALA A 30 1.35 -11.58 -7.45
CA ALA A 30 2.66 -12.21 -7.55
C ALA A 30 2.61 -13.70 -7.16
N ALA A 31 1.84 -14.06 -6.13
CA ALA A 31 1.66 -15.42 -5.65
C ALA A 31 1.03 -16.36 -6.69
N THR A 32 0.29 -15.84 -7.68
CA THR A 32 -0.28 -16.68 -8.76
C THR A 32 0.77 -17.45 -9.55
N ILE A 33 2.03 -16.98 -9.58
CA ILE A 33 3.14 -17.70 -10.20
C ILE A 33 3.38 -19.07 -9.53
N LEU A 34 3.12 -19.19 -8.23
CA LEU A 34 3.31 -20.43 -7.47
C LEU A 34 2.21 -21.46 -7.72
N CYS A 35 1.08 -21.04 -8.30
CA CYS A 35 -0.05 -21.91 -8.58
C CYS A 35 0.22 -22.79 -9.80
N ASP A 36 -0.03 -24.09 -9.66
CA ASP A 36 0.13 -25.08 -10.72
C ASP A 36 -1.12 -25.19 -11.62
N GLU A 37 -2.17 -24.45 -11.29
CA GLU A 37 -3.45 -24.41 -11.99
C GLU A 37 -3.93 -22.96 -12.15
N PRO A 38 -4.90 -22.67 -13.03
CA PRO A 38 -5.52 -21.34 -13.10
C PRO A 38 -6.21 -20.95 -11.81
N CYS A 39 -6.15 -19.67 -11.43
CA CYS A 39 -6.86 -19.14 -10.28
C CYS A 39 -7.59 -17.84 -10.61
N ILE A 40 -8.59 -17.50 -9.79
CA ILE A 40 -9.36 -16.26 -9.91
C ILE A 40 -9.18 -15.44 -8.65
N LEU A 41 -8.82 -14.17 -8.81
CA LEU A 41 -8.79 -13.20 -7.73
C LEU A 41 -9.98 -12.25 -7.88
N GLU A 42 -10.74 -12.11 -6.80
CA GLU A 42 -11.86 -11.19 -6.65
C GLU A 42 -11.50 -10.02 -5.75
N ASN A 43 -12.29 -8.95 -5.80
CA ASN A 43 -12.05 -7.72 -5.03
C ASN A 43 -10.63 -7.16 -5.26
N VAL A 44 -10.11 -7.30 -6.48
CA VAL A 44 -8.83 -6.71 -6.89
C VAL A 44 -9.06 -5.25 -7.23
N PRO A 45 -8.36 -4.29 -6.61
CA PRO A 45 -8.59 -2.88 -6.90
C PRO A 45 -8.10 -2.50 -8.30
N GLU A 46 -8.84 -1.64 -8.98
CA GLU A 46 -8.46 -1.07 -10.28
C GLU A 46 -7.47 0.09 -10.07
N ILE A 47 -6.22 -0.23 -9.88
CA ILE A 47 -5.13 0.71 -9.61
C ILE A 47 -3.93 0.45 -10.51
N SER A 48 -3.09 1.47 -10.73
CA SER A 48 -1.99 1.37 -11.68
C SER A 48 -0.92 0.35 -11.28
N ASP A 49 -0.69 0.13 -9.97
CA ASP A 49 0.27 -0.89 -9.52
C ASP A 49 -0.21 -2.32 -9.87
N ILE A 50 -1.52 -2.60 -9.83
CA ILE A 50 -2.08 -3.89 -10.28
C ILE A 50 -1.97 -4.02 -11.81
N THR A 51 -2.30 -2.97 -12.56
CA THR A 51 -2.14 -2.96 -14.02
C THR A 51 -0.70 -3.28 -14.43
N LYS A 52 0.29 -2.73 -13.73
CA LYS A 52 1.71 -3.04 -13.96
C LYS A 52 2.05 -4.50 -13.65
N CYS A 53 1.58 -5.04 -12.51
CA CYS A 53 1.79 -6.46 -12.17
C CYS A 53 1.20 -7.38 -13.24
N VAL A 54 -0.02 -7.12 -13.68
CA VAL A 54 -0.69 -7.87 -14.76
C VAL A 54 0.11 -7.79 -16.06
N LYS A 55 0.63 -6.61 -16.41
CA LYS A 55 1.47 -6.44 -17.59
C LYS A 55 2.77 -7.23 -17.49
N ILE A 56 3.45 -7.21 -16.35
CA ILE A 56 4.64 -8.03 -16.11
C ILE A 56 4.33 -9.50 -16.35
N LEU A 57 3.28 -10.04 -15.74
CA LEU A 57 2.91 -11.45 -15.88
C LEU A 57 2.56 -11.83 -17.33
N LYS A 58 1.84 -10.94 -18.06
CA LYS A 58 1.54 -11.16 -19.48
C LYS A 58 2.78 -11.21 -20.35
N GLU A 59 3.73 -10.31 -20.15
CA GLU A 59 4.99 -10.30 -20.89
C GLU A 59 5.87 -11.52 -20.56
N MET A 60 5.75 -12.07 -19.33
CA MET A 60 6.39 -13.32 -18.96
C MET A 60 5.70 -14.58 -19.56
N GLY A 61 4.53 -14.43 -20.18
CA GLY A 61 3.80 -15.50 -20.86
C GLY A 61 2.54 -16.01 -20.15
N ALA A 62 2.06 -15.36 -19.10
CA ALA A 62 0.82 -15.72 -18.45
C ALA A 62 -0.42 -15.37 -19.32
N ASP A 63 -1.42 -16.26 -19.34
CA ASP A 63 -2.77 -15.96 -19.87
C ASP A 63 -3.62 -15.33 -18.77
N ILE A 64 -3.94 -14.05 -18.93
CA ILE A 64 -4.69 -13.29 -17.94
C ILE A 64 -5.94 -12.70 -18.59
N LYS A 65 -7.10 -12.97 -18.00
CA LYS A 65 -8.40 -12.48 -18.46
C LYS A 65 -9.07 -11.64 -17.38
N ILE A 66 -9.42 -10.41 -17.72
CA ILE A 66 -10.22 -9.54 -16.87
C ILE A 66 -11.68 -9.97 -17.05
N ILE A 67 -12.26 -10.58 -16.02
CA ILE A 67 -13.67 -11.06 -16.03
C ILE A 67 -14.60 -9.88 -15.84
N ASN A 68 -14.30 -9.03 -14.88
CA ASN A 68 -14.97 -7.76 -14.64
C ASN A 68 -13.99 -6.78 -13.99
N ARG A 69 -14.46 -5.59 -13.63
CA ARG A 69 -13.64 -4.51 -13.07
C ARG A 69 -12.71 -4.93 -11.93
N ASN A 70 -13.18 -5.81 -11.04
CA ASN A 70 -12.46 -6.19 -9.83
C ASN A 70 -12.20 -7.71 -9.73
N THR A 71 -12.40 -8.46 -10.83
CA THR A 71 -12.19 -9.91 -10.87
C THR A 71 -11.31 -10.28 -12.05
N ILE A 72 -10.20 -10.97 -11.77
CA ILE A 72 -9.19 -11.30 -12.76
C ILE A 72 -8.88 -12.81 -12.67
N HIS A 73 -8.87 -13.46 -13.83
CA HIS A 73 -8.42 -14.83 -13.99
C HIS A 73 -6.94 -14.85 -14.38
N PHE A 74 -6.17 -15.67 -13.69
CA PHE A 74 -4.73 -15.85 -13.90
C PHE A 74 -4.42 -17.30 -14.26
N ASP A 75 -3.77 -17.52 -15.39
CA ASP A 75 -3.13 -18.78 -15.75
C ASP A 75 -1.65 -18.54 -16.03
N THR A 76 -0.82 -18.90 -15.07
CA THR A 76 0.64 -18.68 -15.11
C THR A 76 1.42 -19.91 -15.60
N ARG A 77 0.74 -21.00 -16.00
CA ARG A 77 1.39 -22.25 -16.41
C ARG A 77 2.32 -22.09 -17.62
N ASN A 78 2.08 -21.10 -18.45
CA ASN A 78 2.87 -20.83 -19.66
C ASN A 78 4.12 -19.96 -19.42
N ILE A 79 4.33 -19.45 -18.22
CA ILE A 79 5.60 -18.79 -17.87
C ILE A 79 6.72 -19.83 -17.94
N ARG A 80 7.76 -19.57 -18.74
CA ARG A 80 8.88 -20.50 -18.98
C ARG A 80 10.20 -20.00 -18.42
N GLU A 81 10.41 -18.71 -18.40
CA GLU A 81 11.65 -18.08 -18.00
C GLU A 81 11.47 -17.31 -16.68
N PRO A 82 12.39 -17.50 -15.72
CA PRO A 82 12.32 -16.82 -14.42
C PRO A 82 12.89 -15.39 -14.50
N VAL A 83 12.52 -14.64 -15.53
CA VAL A 83 13.05 -13.31 -15.83
C VAL A 83 11.94 -12.27 -15.87
N VAL A 84 12.06 -11.26 -15.05
CA VAL A 84 11.13 -10.12 -15.06
C VAL A 84 11.60 -9.06 -16.06
N PRO A 85 10.72 -8.55 -16.94
CA PRO A 85 11.08 -7.50 -17.90
C PRO A 85 11.63 -6.25 -17.23
N TYR A 86 12.80 -5.78 -17.66
CA TYR A 86 13.53 -4.67 -17.05
C TYR A 86 12.70 -3.39 -16.98
N GLU A 87 12.13 -2.94 -18.12
CA GLU A 87 11.39 -1.68 -18.24
C GLU A 87 10.17 -1.61 -17.32
N LEU A 88 9.58 -2.75 -16.98
CA LEU A 88 8.44 -2.82 -16.07
C LEU A 88 8.87 -2.94 -14.61
N ALA A 89 9.88 -3.74 -14.33
CA ALA A 89 10.37 -3.97 -12.97
C ALA A 89 10.81 -2.68 -12.28
N ILE A 90 11.51 -1.81 -13.01
CA ILE A 90 12.02 -0.53 -12.47
C ILE A 90 10.90 0.47 -12.14
N THR A 91 9.68 0.25 -12.63
CA THR A 91 8.56 1.20 -12.43
C THR A 91 7.78 0.98 -11.14
N MET A 92 8.07 -0.11 -10.42
CA MET A 92 7.33 -0.42 -9.20
C MET A 92 8.18 -1.19 -8.17
N ARG A 93 8.07 -0.77 -6.91
CA ARG A 93 8.80 -1.43 -5.81
C ARG A 93 8.40 -2.90 -5.62
N ALA A 94 7.13 -3.21 -5.81
CA ALA A 94 6.60 -4.55 -5.61
C ALA A 94 7.12 -5.58 -6.63
N SER A 95 7.86 -5.18 -7.67
CA SER A 95 8.57 -6.12 -8.54
C SER A 95 9.52 -7.04 -7.78
N SER A 96 10.00 -6.62 -6.59
CA SER A 96 10.80 -7.46 -5.70
C SER A 96 10.06 -8.72 -5.22
N TYR A 97 8.72 -8.76 -5.25
CA TYR A 97 7.94 -9.94 -4.89
C TYR A 97 8.12 -11.10 -5.88
N PHE A 98 8.45 -10.79 -7.12
CA PHE A 98 8.76 -11.81 -8.11
C PHE A 98 10.06 -12.60 -7.80
N LEU A 99 10.96 -12.09 -6.96
CA LEU A 99 12.13 -12.85 -6.50
C LEU A 99 11.71 -14.13 -5.80
N GLY A 100 10.86 -14.04 -4.78
CA GLY A 100 10.43 -15.19 -4.00
C GLY A 100 9.56 -16.16 -4.78
N THR A 101 8.64 -15.66 -5.61
CA THR A 101 7.73 -16.50 -6.39
C THR A 101 8.46 -17.27 -7.51
N LEU A 102 9.34 -16.59 -8.23
CA LEU A 102 10.14 -17.24 -9.28
C LEU A 102 11.14 -18.24 -8.68
N LEU A 103 11.81 -17.86 -7.60
CA LEU A 103 12.71 -18.78 -6.89
C LEU A 103 11.96 -20.03 -6.40
N GLY A 104 10.77 -19.85 -5.81
CA GLY A 104 9.93 -20.95 -5.33
C GLY A 104 9.51 -21.90 -6.46
N ARG A 105 9.18 -21.36 -7.65
CA ARG A 105 8.70 -22.17 -8.78
C ARG A 105 9.83 -22.74 -9.64
N PHE A 106 10.84 -21.93 -9.97
CA PHE A 106 11.87 -22.27 -10.97
C PHE A 106 13.23 -22.58 -10.35
N HIS A 107 13.40 -22.38 -9.04
CA HIS A 107 14.70 -22.38 -8.35
C HIS A 107 15.68 -21.34 -8.92
N GLU A 108 15.15 -20.39 -9.64
CA GLU A 108 15.89 -19.28 -10.23
C GLU A 108 14.99 -18.06 -10.35
N ALA A 109 15.55 -16.89 -10.13
CA ALA A 109 14.88 -15.61 -10.32
C ALA A 109 15.87 -14.56 -10.82
N PHE A 110 15.53 -13.88 -11.92
CA PHE A 110 16.26 -12.75 -12.44
C PHE A 110 15.33 -11.53 -12.44
N VAL A 111 15.52 -10.64 -11.46
CA VAL A 111 14.63 -9.50 -11.24
C VAL A 111 15.47 -8.23 -11.19
N PRO A 112 15.28 -7.30 -12.14
CA PRO A 112 15.92 -5.99 -12.07
C PRO A 112 15.66 -5.30 -10.73
N MET A 113 16.66 -4.54 -10.25
CA MET A 113 16.51 -3.81 -9.00
C MET A 113 15.26 -2.94 -9.09
N PRO A 114 14.34 -3.03 -8.12
CA PRO A 114 13.09 -2.31 -8.19
C PRO A 114 13.32 -0.80 -8.19
N GLY A 115 12.60 -0.12 -9.07
CA GLY A 115 12.58 1.34 -9.13
C GLY A 115 12.02 1.97 -7.88
N GLY A 116 12.36 3.23 -7.68
CA GLY A 116 12.14 3.94 -6.45
C GLY A 116 10.70 4.33 -6.15
N CYS A 117 10.44 4.39 -4.89
CA CYS A 117 9.64 5.41 -4.26
C CYS A 117 10.65 6.30 -3.52
N ASP A 118 10.53 7.61 -3.64
CA ASP A 118 11.49 8.57 -3.03
C ASP A 118 11.42 8.63 -1.48
N LEU A 119 11.01 7.54 -0.84
CA LEU A 119 10.90 7.42 0.62
C LEU A 119 12.21 7.01 1.32
N GLY A 120 13.32 7.03 0.61
CA GLY A 120 14.63 6.61 1.12
C GLY A 120 15.06 5.21 0.68
N ASP A 121 16.22 4.78 1.15
CA ASP A 121 16.78 3.48 0.85
C ASP A 121 15.88 2.35 1.39
N ARG A 122 15.64 1.36 0.54
CA ARG A 122 14.87 0.18 0.88
C ARG A 122 15.64 -1.07 0.47
N PRO A 123 16.68 -1.42 1.23
CA PRO A 123 17.52 -2.57 0.90
C PRO A 123 16.70 -3.86 0.91
N ILE A 124 17.13 -4.84 0.13
CA ILE A 124 16.55 -6.19 0.09
C ILE A 124 17.45 -7.22 0.78
N ASP A 125 18.34 -6.78 1.65
CA ASP A 125 19.28 -7.62 2.39
C ASP A 125 18.59 -8.74 3.18
N GLN A 126 17.45 -8.43 3.84
CA GLN A 126 16.67 -9.43 4.57
C GLN A 126 15.95 -10.42 3.64
N HIS A 127 15.55 -9.99 2.45
CA HIS A 127 15.02 -10.90 1.41
C HIS A 127 16.10 -11.91 1.00
N LEU A 128 17.29 -11.42 0.68
CA LEU A 128 18.43 -12.27 0.26
C LEU A 128 18.90 -13.17 1.41
N LYS A 129 18.90 -12.67 2.66
CA LYS A 129 19.17 -13.46 3.86
C LYS A 129 18.22 -14.66 3.96
N ALA A 130 16.92 -14.43 3.76
CA ALA A 130 15.92 -15.51 3.78
C ALA A 130 16.19 -16.54 2.68
N PHE A 131 16.49 -16.12 1.46
CA PHE A 131 16.77 -17.03 0.35
C PHE A 131 18.05 -17.85 0.58
N ARG A 132 19.12 -17.23 1.08
CA ARG A 132 20.35 -17.93 1.47
C ARG A 132 20.09 -18.97 2.55
N SER A 133 19.23 -18.67 3.52
CA SER A 133 18.85 -19.62 4.57
C SER A 133 18.16 -20.87 4.00
N LEU A 134 17.45 -20.74 2.89
CA LEU A 134 16.80 -21.84 2.18
C LEU A 134 17.75 -22.57 1.20
N GLY A 135 19.03 -22.16 1.11
CA GLY A 135 20.03 -22.78 0.25
C GLY A 135 20.27 -22.07 -1.09
N ALA A 136 19.69 -20.90 -1.30
CA ALA A 136 19.92 -20.13 -2.53
C ALA A 136 21.24 -19.35 -2.47
N LYS A 137 21.73 -19.01 -3.67
CA LYS A 137 22.86 -18.09 -3.92
C LYS A 137 22.32 -16.87 -4.64
N ASP A 138 22.91 -15.72 -4.40
CA ASP A 138 22.54 -14.48 -5.04
C ASP A 138 23.75 -13.73 -5.55
N GLU A 139 23.57 -13.04 -6.65
CA GLU A 139 24.55 -12.14 -7.25
C GLU A 139 23.83 -10.98 -7.97
N ILE A 140 24.55 -9.91 -8.22
CA ILE A 140 24.05 -8.80 -9.02
C ILE A 140 24.65 -8.89 -10.42
N ILE A 141 23.78 -9.04 -11.43
CA ILE A 141 24.17 -9.10 -12.83
C ILE A 141 23.44 -7.99 -13.59
N ASN A 142 24.18 -7.09 -14.22
CA ASN A 142 23.63 -6.01 -15.06
C ASN A 142 22.52 -5.18 -14.36
N GLY A 143 22.67 -4.91 -13.06
CA GLY A 143 21.70 -4.15 -12.28
C GLY A 143 20.44 -4.95 -11.88
N ALA A 144 20.47 -6.27 -12.03
CA ALA A 144 19.41 -7.15 -11.59
C ALA A 144 19.90 -8.09 -10.47
N ASN A 145 18.98 -8.47 -9.60
CA ASN A 145 19.21 -9.53 -8.63
C ASN A 145 18.99 -10.88 -9.31
N HIS A 146 20.01 -11.68 -9.37
CA HIS A 146 19.98 -13.05 -9.84
C HIS A 146 20.12 -14.00 -8.66
N VAL A 147 19.08 -14.78 -8.41
CA VAL A 147 19.02 -15.71 -7.28
C VAL A 147 18.81 -17.11 -7.83
N THR A 148 19.64 -18.07 -7.40
CA THR A 148 19.58 -19.45 -7.88
C THR A 148 19.68 -20.44 -6.72
N ALA A 149 19.05 -21.60 -6.86
CA ALA A 149 19.17 -22.71 -5.91
C ALA A 149 19.10 -24.06 -6.64
N ASP A 150 19.98 -25.00 -6.31
CA ASP A 150 19.83 -26.37 -6.76
C ASP A 150 18.58 -27.02 -6.16
N ARG A 151 18.35 -26.73 -4.89
CA ARG A 151 17.17 -27.15 -4.10
C ARG A 151 16.89 -26.09 -3.05
N LEU A 152 15.61 -25.87 -2.75
CA LEU A 152 15.18 -25.08 -1.60
C LEU A 152 14.87 -26.03 -0.44
N ILE A 153 15.54 -25.82 0.69
CA ILE A 153 15.41 -26.66 1.88
C ILE A 153 14.96 -25.79 3.04
N GLY A 154 13.87 -26.20 3.70
CA GLY A 154 13.32 -25.54 4.86
C GLY A 154 14.37 -25.36 5.97
N SER A 155 14.37 -24.19 6.58
CA SER A 155 15.32 -23.84 7.64
C SER A 155 14.72 -22.83 8.60
N GLN A 156 15.47 -22.46 9.63
CA GLN A 156 15.15 -21.39 10.52
C GLN A 156 15.67 -20.06 9.93
N ILE A 157 14.77 -19.08 9.82
CA ILE A 157 15.05 -17.74 9.30
C ILE A 157 14.72 -16.75 10.40
N TYR A 158 15.67 -15.91 10.79
CA TYR A 158 15.46 -14.81 11.73
C TYR A 158 15.72 -13.48 11.05
N PHE A 159 14.73 -12.57 11.05
CA PHE A 159 14.90 -11.22 10.52
C PHE A 159 15.52 -10.30 11.58
N ASP A 160 16.52 -9.51 11.20
CA ASP A 160 17.20 -8.58 12.10
C ASP A 160 16.28 -7.42 12.51
N PHE A 161 15.30 -7.12 11.67
CA PHE A 161 14.22 -6.17 11.92
C PHE A 161 12.95 -6.60 11.17
N ILE A 162 11.80 -6.13 11.66
CA ILE A 162 10.51 -6.46 11.04
C ILE A 162 10.42 -5.82 9.66
N THR A 163 10.19 -6.64 8.63
CA THR A 163 10.08 -6.21 7.24
C THR A 163 8.99 -6.98 6.50
N VAL A 164 8.03 -6.24 5.95
CA VAL A 164 6.91 -6.80 5.17
C VAL A 164 7.42 -7.51 3.92
N GLY A 165 8.27 -6.84 3.15
CA GLY A 165 8.77 -7.37 1.88
C GLY A 165 9.55 -8.67 2.03
N ALA A 166 10.42 -8.75 3.02
CA ALA A 166 11.19 -9.98 3.29
C ALA A 166 10.31 -11.11 3.84
N THR A 167 9.32 -10.79 4.70
CA THR A 167 8.36 -11.78 5.19
C THR A 167 7.57 -12.40 4.03
N ILE A 168 7.03 -11.58 3.12
CA ILE A 168 6.30 -12.05 1.94
C ILE A 168 7.19 -12.92 1.03
N ASN A 169 8.40 -12.45 0.71
CA ASN A 169 9.32 -13.19 -0.15
C ASN A 169 9.80 -14.51 0.48
N ALA A 170 10.02 -14.54 1.80
CA ALA A 170 10.35 -15.76 2.52
C ALA A 170 9.20 -16.77 2.47
N ILE A 171 7.93 -16.32 2.62
CA ILE A 171 6.75 -17.17 2.48
C ILE A 171 6.70 -17.77 1.07
N PHE A 172 6.88 -16.97 0.01
CA PHE A 172 6.84 -17.43 -1.36
C PHE A 172 7.86 -18.55 -1.65
N ALA A 173 9.10 -18.38 -1.24
CA ALA A 173 10.13 -19.38 -1.44
C ALA A 173 9.92 -20.61 -0.55
N ALA A 174 9.51 -20.42 0.71
CA ALA A 174 9.34 -21.49 1.68
C ALA A 174 8.17 -22.43 1.36
N VAL A 175 7.11 -21.94 0.72
CA VAL A 175 5.93 -22.75 0.35
C VAL A 175 6.30 -23.91 -0.58
N LYS A 176 7.35 -23.77 -1.39
CA LYS A 176 7.87 -24.80 -2.29
C LYS A 176 9.18 -25.44 -1.79
N ALA A 177 9.73 -25.03 -0.64
CA ALA A 177 10.94 -25.60 -0.08
C ALA A 177 10.67 -26.96 0.57
N GLU A 178 11.64 -27.87 0.49
CA GLU A 178 11.52 -29.19 1.11
C GLU A 178 11.59 -29.10 2.65
N GLY A 179 10.64 -29.70 3.34
CA GLY A 179 10.63 -29.77 4.80
C GLY A 179 9.95 -28.58 5.47
N LEU A 180 10.41 -28.23 6.67
CA LEU A 180 9.83 -27.20 7.51
C LEU A 180 10.70 -25.93 7.53
N THR A 181 10.08 -24.80 7.25
CA THR A 181 10.68 -23.46 7.46
C THR A 181 10.02 -22.79 8.66
N ILE A 182 10.84 -22.20 9.52
CA ILE A 182 10.39 -21.37 10.65
C ILE A 182 10.94 -19.97 10.44
N ILE A 183 10.05 -19.00 10.30
CA ILE A 183 10.41 -17.59 10.10
C ILE A 183 10.09 -16.85 11.39
N GLU A 184 11.08 -16.17 11.97
CA GLU A 184 10.97 -15.44 13.22
C GLU A 184 11.16 -13.93 13.02
N ASN A 185 10.59 -13.15 13.91
CA ASN A 185 10.52 -11.68 13.82
C ASN A 185 9.81 -11.21 12.55
N CYS A 186 8.70 -11.87 12.20
CA CYS A 186 7.90 -11.60 11.00
C CYS A 186 7.11 -10.30 11.12
N ALA A 187 6.81 -9.71 9.96
CA ALA A 187 5.75 -8.72 9.83
C ALA A 187 4.37 -9.37 10.09
N LYS A 188 3.45 -8.60 10.70
CA LYS A 188 2.14 -9.08 11.18
C LYS A 188 0.96 -8.43 10.46
N GLU A 189 1.23 -7.60 9.47
CA GLU A 189 0.22 -6.81 8.75
C GLU A 189 -0.90 -7.70 8.18
N PRO A 190 -2.14 -7.18 8.11
CA PRO A 190 -3.29 -7.94 7.63
C PRO A 190 -3.08 -8.60 6.26
N HIS A 191 -2.34 -7.96 5.36
CA HIS A 191 -2.05 -8.51 4.05
C HIS A 191 -1.05 -9.69 4.06
N ILE A 192 -0.27 -9.87 5.14
CA ILE A 192 0.53 -11.09 5.37
C ILE A 192 -0.41 -12.27 5.68
N VAL A 193 -1.41 -12.02 6.54
CA VAL A 193 -2.43 -13.02 6.88
C VAL A 193 -3.25 -13.39 5.64
N ASP A 194 -3.63 -12.39 4.85
CA ASP A 194 -4.39 -12.59 3.60
C ASP A 194 -3.61 -13.45 2.59
N LEU A 195 -2.31 -13.16 2.42
CA LEU A 195 -1.43 -13.98 1.59
C LEU A 195 -1.36 -15.44 2.08
N ALA A 196 -1.18 -15.64 3.39
CA ALA A 196 -1.13 -16.99 3.96
C ALA A 196 -2.46 -17.73 3.76
N ASN A 197 -3.59 -17.05 3.93
CA ASN A 197 -4.92 -17.63 3.70
C ASN A 197 -5.12 -18.00 2.22
N PHE A 198 -4.69 -17.14 1.30
CA PHE A 198 -4.74 -17.42 -0.14
C PHE A 198 -3.91 -18.67 -0.50
N LEU A 199 -2.65 -18.72 -0.05
CA LEU A 199 -1.78 -19.86 -0.30
C LEU A 199 -2.31 -21.14 0.36
N ASN A 200 -2.83 -21.06 1.59
CA ASN A 200 -3.45 -22.20 2.27
C ASN A 200 -4.71 -22.70 1.55
N SER A 201 -5.49 -21.79 0.96
CA SER A 201 -6.66 -22.20 0.15
C SER A 201 -6.24 -22.97 -1.11
N MET A 202 -5.02 -22.76 -1.61
CA MET A 202 -4.43 -23.53 -2.71
C MET A 202 -3.77 -24.85 -2.27
N GLY A 203 -3.74 -25.14 -0.97
CA GLY A 203 -3.15 -26.38 -0.43
C GLY A 203 -1.79 -26.20 0.24
N ALA A 204 -1.32 -24.98 0.49
CA ALA A 204 -0.14 -24.75 1.33
C ALA A 204 -0.38 -25.09 2.81
N ASP A 205 0.67 -25.27 3.57
CA ASP A 205 0.63 -25.47 5.02
C ASP A 205 1.42 -24.35 5.71
N ILE A 206 0.75 -23.23 5.92
CA ILE A 206 1.29 -22.01 6.56
C ILE A 206 0.53 -21.78 7.86
N ARG A 207 1.26 -21.66 8.98
CA ARG A 207 0.71 -21.42 10.32
C ARG A 207 1.41 -20.26 10.98
N GLY A 208 0.67 -19.51 11.81
CA GLY A 208 1.21 -18.40 12.59
C GLY A 208 1.29 -17.06 11.86
N ALA A 209 0.74 -16.92 10.66
CA ALA A 209 0.62 -15.62 10.00
C ALA A 209 -0.18 -14.64 10.89
N GLY A 210 0.31 -13.41 11.02
CA GLY A 210 -0.23 -12.42 11.96
C GLY A 210 0.42 -12.46 13.35
N THR A 211 1.33 -13.40 13.58
CA THR A 211 2.21 -13.46 14.75
C THR A 211 3.66 -13.20 14.35
N ASP A 212 4.56 -13.14 15.32
CA ASP A 212 5.99 -12.95 15.08
C ASP A 212 6.72 -14.21 14.58
N VAL A 213 6.06 -15.37 14.58
CA VAL A 213 6.61 -16.64 14.09
C VAL A 213 5.66 -17.29 13.09
N ILE A 214 6.17 -17.51 11.86
CA ILE A 214 5.44 -18.22 10.81
C ILE A 214 6.14 -19.56 10.55
N LYS A 215 5.36 -20.63 10.52
CA LYS A 215 5.84 -21.99 10.22
C LYS A 215 5.24 -22.45 8.90
N ILE A 216 6.07 -22.91 7.98
CA ILE A 216 5.66 -23.31 6.64
C ILE A 216 6.25 -24.70 6.35
N ARG A 217 5.37 -25.65 6.08
CA ARG A 217 5.76 -26.94 5.51
C ARG A 217 5.60 -26.87 4.00
N GLY A 218 6.69 -27.03 3.27
CA GLY A 218 6.66 -26.95 1.81
C GLY A 218 5.80 -28.03 1.18
N VAL A 219 5.21 -27.70 0.04
CA VAL A 219 4.34 -28.58 -0.74
C VAL A 219 4.77 -28.64 -2.20
N ASN A 220 4.51 -29.78 -2.84
CA ASN A 220 4.89 -29.98 -4.24
C ASN A 220 3.86 -29.35 -5.21
N HIS A 221 2.59 -29.25 -4.80
CA HIS A 221 1.51 -28.81 -5.66
C HIS A 221 0.62 -27.78 -4.96
N LEU A 222 0.23 -26.73 -5.70
CA LEU A 222 -0.76 -25.75 -5.31
C LEU A 222 -1.86 -25.71 -6.36
N HIS A 223 -3.09 -26.05 -5.96
CA HIS A 223 -4.24 -26.10 -6.86
C HIS A 223 -4.90 -24.74 -7.06
N GLY A 224 -5.67 -24.60 -8.15
CA GLY A 224 -6.44 -23.39 -8.45
C GLY A 224 -7.55 -23.11 -7.44
N VAL A 225 -7.81 -21.84 -7.20
CA VAL A 225 -8.88 -21.36 -6.32
C VAL A 225 -9.50 -20.07 -6.85
N THR A 226 -10.70 -19.75 -6.38
CA THR A 226 -11.26 -18.40 -6.41
C THR A 226 -11.12 -17.80 -5.02
N TYR A 227 -10.49 -16.62 -4.95
CA TYR A 227 -10.17 -15.98 -3.68
C TYR A 227 -10.45 -14.47 -3.73
N ALA A 228 -11.07 -13.93 -2.69
CA ALA A 228 -11.34 -12.49 -2.57
C ALA A 228 -10.30 -11.80 -1.70
N THR A 229 -9.68 -10.74 -2.23
CA THR A 229 -8.75 -9.88 -1.51
C THR A 229 -9.46 -9.15 -0.37
N ILE A 230 -8.80 -9.02 0.78
CA ILE A 230 -9.34 -8.24 1.91
C ILE A 230 -9.52 -6.77 1.53
N PRO A 231 -10.46 -6.04 2.19
CA PRO A 231 -10.62 -4.60 1.98
C PRO A 231 -9.41 -3.81 2.49
N ASP A 232 -9.13 -2.66 1.84
CA ASP A 232 -7.96 -1.83 2.12
C ASP A 232 -8.13 -0.99 3.39
N GLN A 233 -7.38 -1.34 4.43
CA GLN A 233 -7.38 -0.59 5.69
C GLN A 233 -6.83 0.84 5.54
N ILE A 234 -5.93 1.08 4.61
CA ILE A 234 -5.33 2.40 4.40
C ILE A 234 -6.28 3.29 3.61
N GLU A 235 -6.96 2.76 2.61
CA GLU A 235 -8.06 3.47 1.93
C GLU A 235 -9.15 3.83 2.94
N ALA A 236 -9.60 2.86 3.75
CA ALA A 236 -10.59 3.10 4.81
C ALA A 236 -10.13 4.20 5.78
N GLY A 237 -8.92 4.10 6.31
CA GLY A 237 -8.34 5.11 7.19
C GLY A 237 -8.24 6.49 6.53
N THR A 238 -7.94 6.55 5.24
CA THR A 238 -7.89 7.81 4.47
C THR A 238 -9.27 8.47 4.41
N TYR A 239 -10.35 7.71 4.15
CA TYR A 239 -11.73 8.26 4.19
C TYR A 239 -12.17 8.62 5.61
N MET A 240 -11.74 7.86 6.63
CA MET A 240 -12.00 8.21 8.03
C MET A 240 -11.39 9.59 8.38
N VAL A 241 -10.14 9.80 7.98
CA VAL A 241 -9.44 11.08 8.19
C VAL A 241 -10.06 12.20 7.34
N ALA A 242 -10.45 11.92 6.09
CA ALA A 242 -11.14 12.91 5.23
C ALA A 242 -12.48 13.36 5.83
N ALA A 243 -13.28 12.43 6.35
CA ALA A 243 -14.52 12.74 7.08
C ALA A 243 -14.24 13.61 8.30
N ALA A 244 -13.22 13.27 9.10
CA ALA A 244 -12.84 14.06 10.27
C ALA A 244 -12.35 15.47 9.88
N ALA A 245 -11.46 15.58 8.89
CA ALA A 245 -10.88 16.85 8.45
C ALA A 245 -11.93 17.84 7.89
N THR A 246 -12.97 17.33 7.26
CA THR A 246 -14.08 18.13 6.72
C THR A 246 -15.23 18.31 7.70
N ARG A 247 -15.11 17.80 8.94
CA ARG A 247 -16.17 17.79 9.96
C ARG A 247 -17.47 17.16 9.44
N GLY A 248 -17.31 16.11 8.64
CA GLY A 248 -18.39 15.39 8.00
C GLY A 248 -19.00 14.28 8.86
N ASN A 249 -19.89 13.51 8.24
CA ASN A 249 -20.51 12.32 8.81
C ASN A 249 -20.60 11.25 7.72
N VAL A 250 -19.69 10.26 7.75
CA VAL A 250 -19.53 9.29 6.69
C VAL A 250 -19.59 7.87 7.25
N LEU A 251 -20.37 7.00 6.60
CA LEU A 251 -20.35 5.56 6.82
C LEU A 251 -19.39 4.91 5.81
N ILE A 252 -18.35 4.30 6.33
CA ILE A 252 -17.32 3.62 5.54
C ILE A 252 -17.60 2.13 5.59
N LYS A 253 -17.95 1.55 4.44
CA LYS A 253 -18.45 0.18 4.28
C LYS A 253 -17.40 -0.72 3.65
N ASN A 254 -17.62 -2.03 3.77
CA ASN A 254 -16.68 -3.05 3.31
C ASN A 254 -15.30 -2.88 3.95
N VAL A 255 -15.28 -2.90 5.28
CA VAL A 255 -14.06 -2.82 6.09
C VAL A 255 -14.04 -3.95 7.11
N ILE A 256 -12.86 -4.23 7.62
CA ILE A 256 -12.65 -5.10 8.77
C ILE A 256 -12.23 -4.20 9.92
N PRO A 257 -13.13 -3.83 10.86
CA PRO A 257 -12.82 -2.86 11.93
C PRO A 257 -11.60 -3.23 12.76
N LYS A 258 -11.34 -4.51 12.93
CA LYS A 258 -10.13 -5.05 13.57
C LYS A 258 -8.82 -4.54 12.95
N HIS A 259 -8.81 -4.34 11.63
CA HIS A 259 -7.65 -3.81 10.91
C HIS A 259 -7.45 -2.29 11.11
N LEU A 260 -8.47 -1.58 11.63
CA LEU A 260 -8.49 -0.13 11.82
C LEU A 260 -8.23 0.29 13.27
N GLU A 261 -7.98 -0.63 14.19
CA GLU A 261 -7.91 -0.35 15.64
C GLU A 261 -6.95 0.80 16.00
N SER A 262 -5.73 0.80 15.44
CA SER A 262 -4.75 1.84 15.75
C SER A 262 -5.16 3.22 15.20
N ILE A 263 -5.81 3.24 14.03
CA ILE A 263 -6.32 4.45 13.40
C ILE A 263 -7.52 4.98 14.19
N THR A 264 -8.48 4.14 14.50
CA THR A 264 -9.65 4.46 15.32
C THR A 264 -9.25 5.01 16.68
N ALA A 265 -8.29 4.36 17.35
CA ALA A 265 -7.82 4.81 18.65
C ALA A 265 -7.21 6.22 18.61
N LYS A 266 -6.46 6.55 17.55
CA LYS A 266 -5.89 7.89 17.37
C LYS A 266 -6.92 8.94 16.99
N LEU A 267 -7.89 8.61 16.14
CA LEU A 267 -9.02 9.51 15.81
C LEU A 267 -9.83 9.85 17.06
N ARG A 268 -10.16 8.86 17.88
CA ARG A 268 -10.88 9.09 19.16
C ARG A 268 -10.09 10.00 20.10
N LYS A 269 -8.76 9.87 20.16
CA LYS A 269 -7.90 10.76 20.96
C LYS A 269 -7.91 12.20 20.49
N VAL A 270 -8.09 12.44 19.21
CA VAL A 270 -8.21 13.79 18.62
C VAL A 270 -9.59 14.38 18.86
N GLY A 271 -10.57 13.61 19.32
CA GLY A 271 -11.95 14.08 19.57
C GLY A 271 -12.92 13.72 18.44
N VAL A 272 -12.54 12.81 17.56
CA VAL A 272 -13.39 12.28 16.48
C VAL A 272 -14.24 11.14 17.03
N THR A 273 -15.53 11.12 16.72
CA THR A 273 -16.42 10.01 17.03
C THR A 273 -16.29 8.93 15.98
N VAL A 274 -15.99 7.71 16.40
CA VAL A 274 -15.91 6.51 15.54
C VAL A 274 -16.79 5.44 16.14
N GLU A 275 -17.85 5.08 15.42
CA GLU A 275 -18.75 3.97 15.76
C GLU A 275 -18.40 2.77 14.87
N GLU A 276 -18.20 1.61 15.47
CA GLU A 276 -17.83 0.37 14.78
C GLU A 276 -19.02 -0.56 14.67
N TYR A 277 -19.21 -1.14 13.48
CA TYR A 277 -20.17 -2.18 13.17
C TYR A 277 -19.44 -3.41 12.60
N ASP A 278 -20.14 -4.46 12.23
CA ASP A 278 -19.50 -5.71 11.79
C ASP A 278 -18.57 -5.53 10.57
N GLU A 279 -19.04 -4.80 9.54
CA GLU A 279 -18.31 -4.58 8.29
C GLU A 279 -18.27 -3.10 7.88
N SER A 280 -18.49 -2.20 8.83
CA SER A 280 -18.48 -0.75 8.56
C SER A 280 -18.06 0.05 9.79
N VAL A 281 -17.63 1.28 9.55
CA VAL A 281 -17.36 2.27 10.59
C VAL A 281 -18.01 3.60 10.22
N ARG A 282 -18.60 4.30 11.18
CA ARG A 282 -19.11 5.65 11.00
C ARG A 282 -18.18 6.63 11.68
N VAL A 283 -17.83 7.68 10.96
CA VAL A 283 -16.98 8.76 11.46
C VAL A 283 -17.73 10.07 11.45
N SER A 284 -17.74 10.78 12.58
CA SER A 284 -18.34 12.11 12.71
C SER A 284 -17.54 12.99 13.68
N VAL A 285 -17.71 14.31 13.56
CA VAL A 285 -17.06 15.29 14.42
C VAL A 285 -18.08 16.30 14.93
N GLU A 286 -18.32 16.32 16.23
CA GLU A 286 -19.27 17.25 16.87
C GLU A 286 -18.56 18.38 17.64
N GLY A 287 -17.44 18.08 18.26
CA GLY A 287 -16.68 19.00 19.12
C GLY A 287 -15.35 19.48 18.50
N PRO A 288 -14.53 20.19 19.28
CA PRO A 288 -13.18 20.58 18.85
C PRO A 288 -12.29 19.35 18.70
N MET A 289 -11.41 19.39 17.71
CA MET A 289 -10.32 18.42 17.59
C MET A 289 -9.10 18.95 18.36
N VAL A 290 -8.44 18.06 19.10
CA VAL A 290 -7.32 18.41 19.97
C VAL A 290 -6.05 17.67 19.60
N LYS A 291 -4.92 18.22 19.97
CA LYS A 291 -3.58 17.68 19.73
C LYS A 291 -3.41 16.23 20.20
N THR A 292 -2.54 15.49 19.53
CA THR A 292 -2.06 14.19 20.00
C THR A 292 -0.63 13.91 19.54
N SER A 293 0.04 12.99 20.19
CA SER A 293 1.31 12.46 19.70
C SER A 293 1.06 11.19 18.88
N LEU A 294 1.78 11.06 17.78
CA LEU A 294 1.73 9.93 16.86
C LEU A 294 3.11 9.36 16.65
N LYS A 295 3.26 8.05 16.76
CA LYS A 295 4.46 7.33 16.36
C LYS A 295 4.05 6.18 15.46
N THR A 296 4.64 6.10 14.27
CA THR A 296 4.44 4.96 13.37
C THR A 296 5.21 3.75 13.88
N GLN A 297 4.60 2.58 13.73
CA GLN A 297 5.15 1.30 14.17
C GLN A 297 4.66 0.18 13.24
N PRO A 298 5.40 -0.94 13.15
CA PRO A 298 4.88 -2.15 12.52
C PRO A 298 3.54 -2.56 13.14
N HIS A 299 2.69 -3.22 12.32
CA HIS A 299 1.39 -3.70 12.80
C HIS A 299 1.52 -4.55 14.09
N PRO A 300 0.66 -4.35 15.11
CA PRO A 300 -0.59 -3.60 15.14
C PRO A 300 -0.45 -2.11 15.54
N GLY A 301 0.75 -1.55 15.48
CA GLY A 301 0.94 -0.13 15.71
C GLY A 301 0.36 0.74 14.60
N PHE A 302 0.50 2.07 14.73
CA PHE A 302 -0.01 3.01 13.75
C PHE A 302 0.78 2.92 12.44
N PRO A 303 0.12 2.66 11.28
CA PRO A 303 0.82 2.42 10.03
C PRO A 303 1.43 3.69 9.45
N THR A 304 2.67 3.59 8.97
CA THR A 304 3.35 4.70 8.27
C THR A 304 2.57 5.18 7.03
N ASP A 305 1.81 4.30 6.40
CA ASP A 305 0.95 4.64 5.25
C ASP A 305 -0.23 5.56 5.59
N MET A 306 -0.52 5.77 6.87
CA MET A 306 -1.51 6.73 7.36
C MET A 306 -0.89 8.01 7.95
N GLN A 307 0.42 8.09 8.05
CA GLN A 307 1.11 9.19 8.70
C GLN A 307 0.86 10.54 7.97
N PRO A 308 0.99 10.65 6.63
CA PRO A 308 0.74 11.92 5.94
C PRO A 308 -0.71 12.42 6.09
N GLN A 309 -1.69 11.52 5.98
CA GLN A 309 -3.12 11.85 6.12
C GLN A 309 -3.42 12.33 7.54
N PHE A 310 -2.92 11.62 8.54
CA PHE A 310 -3.16 11.96 9.95
C PHE A 310 -2.44 13.26 10.34
N SER A 311 -1.23 13.49 9.85
CA SER A 311 -0.50 14.76 10.04
C SER A 311 -1.29 15.95 9.46
N THR A 312 -1.94 15.77 8.33
CA THR A 312 -2.83 16.79 7.74
C THR A 312 -4.00 17.10 8.68
N LEU A 313 -4.63 16.09 9.28
CA LEU A 313 -5.69 16.29 10.27
C LEU A 313 -5.19 17.08 11.48
N LEU A 314 -3.98 16.82 11.95
CA LEU A 314 -3.38 17.49 13.11
C LEU A 314 -3.11 18.99 12.87
N THR A 315 -2.99 19.43 11.61
CA THR A 315 -2.91 20.87 11.30
C THR A 315 -4.20 21.61 11.63
N LEU A 316 -5.34 20.89 11.67
CA LEU A 316 -6.67 21.42 11.98
C LEU A 316 -7.05 21.27 13.45
N ALA A 317 -6.27 20.55 14.24
CA ALA A 317 -6.50 20.29 15.66
C ALA A 317 -5.91 21.39 16.53
N GLU A 318 -6.54 21.69 17.67
CA GLU A 318 -6.05 22.69 18.61
C GLU A 318 -4.79 22.21 19.35
N GLY A 319 -3.76 23.06 19.42
CA GLY A 319 -2.51 22.83 20.13
C GLY A 319 -1.40 22.23 19.28
N THR A 320 -0.33 21.77 19.93
CA THR A 320 0.89 21.27 19.29
C THR A 320 0.93 19.76 19.33
N SER A 321 1.03 19.12 18.18
CA SER A 321 1.15 17.68 18.02
C SER A 321 2.57 17.28 17.61
N ILE A 322 3.01 16.08 18.01
CA ILE A 322 4.31 15.53 17.65
C ILE A 322 4.09 14.23 16.87
N VAL A 323 4.67 14.14 15.68
CA VAL A 323 4.62 12.97 14.82
C VAL A 323 6.02 12.44 14.60
N THR A 324 6.23 11.16 14.91
CA THR A 324 7.51 10.45 14.69
C THR A 324 7.29 9.32 13.69
N ASP A 325 8.13 9.27 12.65
CA ASP A 325 8.15 8.15 11.70
C ASP A 325 9.54 7.53 11.62
N ASP A 326 9.69 6.35 12.24
CA ASP A 326 10.95 5.60 12.26
C ASP A 326 11.04 4.58 11.11
N ILE A 327 9.98 4.44 10.30
CA ILE A 327 9.90 3.40 9.26
C ILE A 327 10.61 3.86 7.98
N PHE A 328 10.40 5.12 7.56
CA PHE A 328 11.00 5.67 6.34
C PHE A 328 11.74 6.99 6.60
N ASP A 329 12.90 7.16 5.96
CA ASP A 329 13.74 8.33 6.16
C ASP A 329 13.15 9.62 5.55
N ASN A 330 12.47 9.51 4.41
CA ASN A 330 11.94 10.66 3.66
C ASN A 330 10.41 10.79 3.72
N ARG A 331 9.77 10.35 4.83
CA ARG A 331 8.30 10.32 4.90
C ARG A 331 7.66 11.71 4.97
N PHE A 332 8.38 12.73 5.41
CA PHE A 332 7.86 14.10 5.61
C PHE A 332 7.98 15.02 4.37
N ARG A 333 8.26 14.49 3.19
CA ARG A 333 8.41 15.31 1.95
C ARG A 333 7.19 16.17 1.63
N TYR A 334 5.99 15.71 1.97
CA TYR A 334 4.73 16.43 1.77
C TYR A 334 4.60 17.70 2.62
N VAL A 335 5.39 17.86 3.67
CA VAL A 335 5.30 19.02 4.59
C VAL A 335 5.52 20.33 3.85
N GLY A 336 6.43 20.37 2.86
CA GLY A 336 6.62 21.54 2.02
C GLY A 336 5.34 21.96 1.27
N GLU A 337 4.56 20.98 0.84
CA GLU A 337 3.29 21.23 0.15
C GLU A 337 2.20 21.73 1.12
N LEU A 338 2.09 21.14 2.32
CA LEU A 338 1.17 21.62 3.36
C LEU A 338 1.49 23.06 3.82
N ARG A 339 2.77 23.42 3.88
CA ARG A 339 3.18 24.80 4.21
C ARG A 339 2.69 25.81 3.18
N LYS A 340 2.60 25.47 1.89
CA LYS A 340 1.99 26.32 0.86
C LYS A 340 0.51 26.59 1.14
N MET A 341 -0.15 25.68 1.84
CA MET A 341 -1.54 25.80 2.26
C MET A 341 -1.72 26.47 3.63
N GLY A 342 -0.63 26.96 4.24
CA GLY A 342 -0.66 27.67 5.52
C GLY A 342 -0.44 26.81 6.76
N ALA A 343 -0.05 25.55 6.60
CA ALA A 343 0.28 24.69 7.75
C ALA A 343 1.56 25.15 8.46
N ASP A 344 1.57 25.07 9.79
CA ASP A 344 2.73 25.35 10.64
C ASP A 344 3.32 24.02 11.13
N ILE A 345 4.30 23.55 10.41
CA ILE A 345 4.99 22.26 10.67
C ILE A 345 6.49 22.48 10.60
N SER A 346 7.22 22.05 11.61
CA SER A 346 8.68 21.94 11.59
C SER A 346 9.09 20.47 11.61
N VAL A 347 10.12 20.12 10.83
CA VAL A 347 10.63 18.76 10.74
C VAL A 347 12.10 18.75 11.11
N ASP A 348 12.48 17.85 11.99
CA ASP A 348 13.86 17.53 12.35
C ASP A 348 14.06 16.02 12.29
N GLY A 349 14.79 15.55 11.27
CA GLY A 349 15.01 14.14 11.01
C GLY A 349 13.69 13.37 10.87
N LYS A 350 13.42 12.48 11.81
CA LYS A 350 12.24 11.60 11.82
C LYS A 350 11.07 12.14 12.67
N VAL A 351 11.15 13.39 13.10
CA VAL A 351 10.15 14.02 13.97
C VAL A 351 9.58 15.27 13.31
N ALA A 352 8.27 15.38 13.27
CA ALA A 352 7.55 16.60 12.91
C ALA A 352 6.81 17.16 14.11
N VAL A 353 6.92 18.47 14.31
CA VAL A 353 6.13 19.24 15.26
C VAL A 353 5.09 20.03 14.48
N ILE A 354 3.83 19.78 14.76
CA ILE A 354 2.68 20.36 14.05
C ILE A 354 1.93 21.25 15.00
N GLN A 355 1.92 22.55 14.71
CA GLN A 355 1.07 23.51 15.39
C GLN A 355 -0.27 23.60 14.67
N GLY A 356 -1.36 23.40 15.37
CA GLY A 356 -2.71 23.58 14.81
C GLY A 356 -2.93 25.02 14.37
N VAL A 357 -3.41 25.18 13.14
CA VAL A 357 -3.72 26.50 12.54
C VAL A 357 -5.24 26.71 12.38
N GLY A 358 -6.02 25.66 12.63
CA GLY A 358 -7.48 25.68 12.53
C GLY A 358 -7.99 25.58 11.08
N ASN A 359 -7.46 26.36 10.15
CA ASN A 359 -7.87 26.37 8.74
C ASN A 359 -6.66 26.34 7.82
N LEU A 360 -6.76 25.56 6.74
CA LEU A 360 -5.84 25.60 5.61
C LEU A 360 -6.44 26.46 4.49
N LYS A 361 -5.59 26.93 3.59
CA LYS A 361 -6.00 27.68 2.39
C LYS A 361 -5.65 26.93 1.13
N GLY A 362 -6.55 26.96 0.15
CA GLY A 362 -6.32 26.37 -1.14
C GLY A 362 -5.09 26.93 -1.84
N ALA A 363 -4.29 26.07 -2.44
CA ALA A 363 -3.07 26.42 -3.16
C ALA A 363 -2.75 25.37 -4.25
N PRO A 364 -1.91 25.72 -5.24
CA PRO A 364 -1.30 24.72 -6.11
C PRO A 364 -0.28 23.89 -5.32
N VAL A 365 -0.45 22.57 -5.31
CA VAL A 365 0.38 21.60 -4.60
C VAL A 365 0.68 20.38 -5.46
N LEU A 366 1.67 19.59 -5.07
CA LEU A 366 2.09 18.39 -5.76
C LEU A 366 1.84 17.15 -4.90
N ALA A 367 1.36 16.07 -5.54
CA ALA A 367 1.49 14.75 -4.95
C ALA A 367 2.97 14.32 -5.08
N THR A 368 3.67 14.17 -3.95
CA THR A 368 5.09 13.78 -3.92
C THR A 368 5.28 12.26 -3.87
N ASP A 369 4.28 11.56 -3.41
CA ASP A 369 4.16 10.10 -3.40
C ASP A 369 2.69 9.71 -3.22
N LEU A 370 2.39 8.41 -3.20
CA LEU A 370 1.03 7.87 -3.07
C LEU A 370 0.27 8.41 -1.85
N ARG A 371 0.87 8.34 -0.66
CA ARG A 371 0.18 8.70 0.60
C ARG A 371 0.22 10.20 0.85
N ALA A 372 1.29 10.86 0.45
CA ALA A 372 1.36 12.31 0.39
C ALA A 372 0.28 12.90 -0.53
N GLY A 373 0.06 12.28 -1.70
CA GLY A 373 -1.01 12.67 -2.61
C GLY A 373 -2.40 12.60 -1.97
N ALA A 374 -2.69 11.50 -1.26
CA ALA A 374 -3.93 11.37 -0.50
C ALA A 374 -4.04 12.44 0.61
N ALA A 375 -2.95 12.76 1.29
CA ALA A 375 -2.91 13.84 2.27
C ALA A 375 -3.22 15.21 1.64
N MET A 376 -2.73 15.49 0.43
CA MET A 376 -3.06 16.72 -0.30
C MET A 376 -4.53 16.78 -0.70
N VAL A 377 -5.14 15.64 -1.06
CA VAL A 377 -6.58 15.57 -1.30
C VAL A 377 -7.36 15.92 -0.04
N ILE A 378 -7.02 15.35 1.11
CA ILE A 378 -7.64 15.66 2.40
C ILE A 378 -7.48 17.15 2.75
N ALA A 379 -6.26 17.68 2.60
CA ALA A 379 -5.98 19.09 2.84
C ALA A 379 -6.84 20.00 1.94
N GLY A 380 -6.95 19.67 0.66
CA GLY A 380 -7.78 20.40 -0.31
C GLY A 380 -9.28 20.38 0.03
N LEU A 381 -9.78 19.23 0.52
CA LEU A 381 -11.18 19.10 0.95
C LEU A 381 -11.50 19.96 2.18
N ALA A 382 -10.55 20.07 3.11
CA ALA A 382 -10.72 20.85 4.36
C ALA A 382 -10.40 22.34 4.18
N ALA A 383 -9.62 22.71 3.16
CA ALA A 383 -9.14 24.08 2.97
C ALA A 383 -10.23 25.05 2.53
N GLU A 384 -10.05 26.32 2.86
CA GLU A 384 -10.81 27.41 2.26
C GLU A 384 -10.31 27.73 0.86
N GLY A 385 -11.21 27.80 -0.12
CA GLY A 385 -10.89 28.13 -1.51
C GLY A 385 -10.58 26.90 -2.38
N THR A 386 -9.74 27.09 -3.39
CA THR A 386 -9.47 26.07 -4.40
C THR A 386 -8.04 25.55 -4.31
N THR A 387 -7.90 24.23 -4.28
CA THR A 387 -6.62 23.53 -4.31
C THR A 387 -6.47 22.84 -5.65
N GLU A 388 -5.30 22.99 -6.29
CA GLU A 388 -4.92 22.24 -7.50
C GLU A 388 -3.83 21.24 -7.13
N ILE A 389 -4.04 19.97 -7.44
CA ILE A 389 -3.08 18.89 -7.12
C ILE A 389 -2.55 18.33 -8.42
N ASP A 390 -1.27 18.53 -8.68
CA ASP A 390 -0.56 17.92 -9.80
C ASP A 390 0.05 16.56 -9.41
N ASN A 391 0.54 15.80 -10.40
CA ASN A 391 1.12 14.46 -10.24
C ASN A 391 0.17 13.42 -9.63
N ILE A 392 -1.11 13.50 -9.96
CA ILE A 392 -2.15 12.59 -9.41
C ILE A 392 -1.92 11.12 -9.76
N PHE A 393 -1.07 10.82 -10.75
CA PHE A 393 -0.65 9.45 -11.07
C PHE A 393 -0.03 8.71 -9.87
N TYR A 394 0.54 9.43 -8.89
CA TYR A 394 0.97 8.81 -7.63
C TYR A 394 -0.22 8.30 -6.81
N ILE A 395 -1.33 9.04 -6.79
CA ILE A 395 -2.55 8.67 -6.06
C ILE A 395 -3.18 7.42 -6.68
N GLU A 396 -3.21 7.34 -8.00
CA GLU A 396 -3.77 6.23 -8.77
C GLU A 396 -3.02 4.90 -8.59
N ARG A 397 -1.85 4.94 -7.98
CA ARG A 397 -1.12 3.72 -7.62
C ARG A 397 -1.80 2.90 -6.54
N GLY A 398 -2.67 3.50 -5.73
CA GLY A 398 -3.27 2.82 -4.59
C GLY A 398 -4.68 3.21 -4.21
N TYR A 399 -5.27 4.21 -4.86
CA TYR A 399 -6.65 4.63 -4.61
C TYR A 399 -7.49 4.47 -5.87
N GLU A 400 -8.45 3.55 -5.81
CA GLU A 400 -9.39 3.31 -6.90
C GLU A 400 -10.44 4.41 -6.97
N ASN A 401 -10.43 5.19 -8.06
CA ASN A 401 -11.43 6.25 -8.36
C ASN A 401 -11.73 7.18 -7.18
N ILE A 402 -10.68 7.66 -6.52
CA ILE A 402 -10.82 8.52 -5.33
C ILE A 402 -11.68 9.74 -5.58
N ASP A 403 -11.59 10.36 -6.75
CA ASP A 403 -12.38 11.53 -7.13
C ASP A 403 -13.87 11.20 -7.28
N GLU A 404 -14.23 10.06 -7.87
CA GLU A 404 -15.62 9.61 -7.99
C GLU A 404 -16.23 9.28 -6.63
N LYS A 405 -15.49 8.54 -5.79
CA LYS A 405 -15.93 8.19 -4.42
C LYS A 405 -16.14 9.46 -3.57
N LEU A 406 -15.24 10.42 -3.66
CA LEU A 406 -15.36 11.69 -2.93
C LEU A 406 -16.52 12.55 -3.45
N ARG A 407 -16.77 12.59 -4.77
CA ARG A 407 -17.99 13.24 -5.31
C ARG A 407 -19.26 12.59 -4.78
N GLY A 408 -19.26 11.27 -4.64
CA GLY A 408 -20.37 10.54 -4.01
C GLY A 408 -20.62 10.92 -2.56
N LEU A 409 -19.61 11.45 -1.87
CA LEU A 409 -19.72 12.01 -0.51
C LEU A 409 -19.98 13.52 -0.48
N GLY A 410 -20.27 14.16 -1.61
CA GLY A 410 -20.57 15.58 -1.72
C GLY A 410 -19.37 16.50 -1.94
N ALA A 411 -18.17 15.97 -2.16
CA ALA A 411 -17.01 16.79 -2.47
C ALA A 411 -17.11 17.47 -3.83
N ASP A 412 -16.61 18.71 -3.91
CA ASP A 412 -16.42 19.43 -5.17
C ASP A 412 -14.99 19.18 -5.66
N ILE A 413 -14.81 18.06 -6.31
CA ILE A 413 -13.54 17.61 -6.87
C ILE A 413 -13.71 17.28 -8.36
N LYS A 414 -12.78 17.77 -9.20
CA LYS A 414 -12.78 17.55 -10.64
C LYS A 414 -11.40 17.08 -11.09
N ARG A 415 -11.40 16.12 -12.01
CA ARG A 415 -10.22 15.73 -12.78
C ARG A 415 -10.14 16.59 -14.04
N VAL A 416 -8.99 17.22 -14.29
CA VAL A 416 -8.77 18.12 -15.45
C VAL A 416 -7.52 17.68 -16.17
N TYR A 417 -7.60 17.71 -17.51
CA TYR A 417 -6.46 17.51 -18.38
C TYR A 417 -5.82 18.86 -18.67
N THR A 418 -4.53 19.03 -18.35
CA THR A 418 -3.76 20.18 -18.81
C THR A 418 -3.06 19.83 -20.09
N GLU A 419 -3.32 20.58 -21.19
CA GLU A 419 -2.50 20.52 -22.40
C GLU A 419 -1.08 20.92 -22.04
N ASP A 420 -0.09 20.17 -22.55
CA ASP A 420 1.32 20.48 -22.32
C ASP A 420 1.64 21.87 -22.89
N LYS A 421 1.80 22.87 -22.02
CA LYS A 421 2.29 24.19 -22.42
C LYS A 421 3.69 24.17 -23.07
N ALA A 422 4.37 23.02 -23.04
CA ALA A 422 5.65 22.83 -23.71
C ALA A 422 5.53 22.66 -25.24
N ALA A 423 4.43 22.08 -25.74
CA ALA A 423 4.20 21.93 -27.17
C ALA A 423 3.85 23.26 -27.87
N ALA A 424 3.22 24.18 -27.14
CA ALA A 424 2.85 25.50 -27.68
C ALA A 424 4.03 26.48 -27.77
N LYS A 425 5.15 26.24 -27.07
CA LYS A 425 6.37 27.08 -27.15
C LYS A 425 7.36 26.66 -28.24
N LEU A 426 7.14 25.52 -28.89
CA LEU A 426 7.98 25.05 -30.01
C LEU A 426 7.34 25.34 -31.38
N SER A 427 6.12 25.94 -31.41
CA SER A 427 5.39 26.32 -32.63
C SER A 427 5.20 27.85 -32.75
N SER A 428 5.83 28.64 -31.92
CA SER A 428 5.97 30.11 -32.04
C SER A 428 7.48 30.46 -32.13
#